data_4f4f8726e5d1d815be3833cd2615dd02
#
_entry.id   4f4f8726e5d1d815be3833cd2615dd02
#
_cell.length_a   1.000
_cell.length_b   1.000
_cell.length_c   1.000
_cell.angle_alpha   90.00
_cell.angle_beta   90.00
_cell.angle_gamma   90.00
#
_symmetry.space_group_name_H-M   'P 1'
#
loop_
_entity.id
_entity.type
_entity.pdbx_description
1 polymer ?
#
loop_
_entity_poly.entity_id
_entity_poly.type
_entity_poly.pdbx_seq_one_letter_code
_entity_poly.pdbx_strand_id
1 'polypeptide(L)'
;MRRTTAAVLLAAAALAAAGCGESDQDKAQASVCDARDDIKQQVDKLKGMSASSFDTGEVTGALSAIQSDLSKIRDARGDLREARRDEIDSADKAFSGEVDTALDQVKSSVGSGDAAATITAAVQQLASGFEQAFARVDCS
;
A
#
# COMPACT_ATOMS: atom_id res chain seq x y z
N MET A 1 0.47 58.57 54.65
CA MET A 1 0.37 57.08 54.74
C MET A 1 -0.79 56.60 53.91
N ARG A 2 -0.55 56.21 52.69
CA ARG A 2 -1.57 55.54 51.83
C ARG A 2 -0.88 54.37 51.14
N ARG A 3 -1.25 53.17 51.56
CA ARG A 3 -0.79 51.91 51.02
C ARG A 3 -1.68 51.57 49.81
N THR A 4 -1.09 51.62 48.63
CA THR A 4 -1.71 51.15 47.41
C THR A 4 -1.35 49.67 47.21
N THR A 5 -2.31 48.82 47.43
CA THR A 5 -2.24 47.38 47.12
C THR A 5 -2.41 47.21 45.61
N ALA A 6 -1.35 46.81 44.91
CA ALA A 6 -1.39 46.41 43.54
C ALA A 6 -1.93 44.97 43.44
N ALA A 7 -3.09 44.84 42.83
CA ALA A 7 -3.66 43.56 42.49
C ALA A 7 -2.95 43.02 41.21
N VAL A 8 -2.22 41.93 41.36
CA VAL A 8 -1.62 41.21 40.26
C VAL A 8 -2.70 40.27 39.71
N LEU A 9 -3.22 40.61 38.54
CA LEU A 9 -4.07 39.73 37.75
C LEU A 9 -3.19 38.68 37.03
N LEU A 10 -3.15 37.47 37.54
CA LEU A 10 -2.60 36.32 36.83
C LEU A 10 -3.59 35.95 35.71
N ALA A 11 -3.26 36.33 34.49
CA ALA A 11 -3.90 35.78 33.30
C ALA A 11 -3.37 34.37 33.10
N ALA A 12 -4.17 33.37 33.47
CA ALA A 12 -3.93 31.98 33.10
C ALA A 12 -4.18 31.85 31.61
N ALA A 13 -3.13 31.86 30.80
CA ALA A 13 -3.20 31.43 29.38
C ALA A 13 -3.40 29.93 29.37
N ALA A 14 -4.65 29.52 29.15
CA ALA A 14 -4.97 28.15 28.79
C ALA A 14 -4.40 27.90 27.40
N LEU A 15 -3.24 27.28 27.33
CA LEU A 15 -2.74 26.63 26.13
C LEU A 15 -3.70 25.48 25.84
N ALA A 16 -4.68 25.74 24.97
CA ALA A 16 -5.37 24.70 24.27
C ALA A 16 -4.30 23.99 23.42
N ALA A 17 -3.79 22.87 23.93
CA ALA A 17 -3.12 21.89 23.12
C ALA A 17 -4.19 21.40 22.11
N ALA A 18 -4.26 22.08 20.95
CA ALA A 18 -4.84 21.52 19.77
C ALA A 18 -4.03 20.28 19.48
N GLY A 19 -4.51 19.13 19.95
CA GLY A 19 -3.98 17.86 19.55
C GLY A 19 -4.06 17.81 18.03
N CYS A 20 -2.91 17.88 17.36
CA CYS A 20 -2.81 17.49 15.96
C CYS A 20 -3.04 15.99 15.90
N GLY A 21 -4.29 15.55 16.05
CA GLY A 21 -4.72 14.22 15.69
C GLY A 21 -4.69 14.15 14.17
N GLU A 22 -3.96 13.18 13.63
CA GLU A 22 -4.03 12.86 12.21
C GLU A 22 -5.50 12.74 11.82
N SER A 23 -5.89 13.42 10.73
CA SER A 23 -7.25 13.30 10.19
C SER A 23 -7.47 11.86 9.69
N ASP A 24 -8.71 11.40 9.63
CA ASP A 24 -9.02 10.07 9.08
C ASP A 24 -8.50 9.94 7.65
N GLN A 25 -8.49 11.04 6.92
CA GLN A 25 -7.89 11.11 5.60
C GLN A 25 -6.37 10.90 5.59
N ASP A 26 -5.63 11.50 6.53
CA ASP A 26 -4.18 11.32 6.62
C ASP A 26 -3.84 9.88 6.98
N LYS A 27 -4.62 9.26 7.88
CA LYS A 27 -4.49 7.84 8.22
C LYS A 27 -4.80 6.94 7.03
N ALA A 28 -5.85 7.24 6.26
CA ALA A 28 -6.20 6.49 5.06
C ALA A 28 -5.09 6.59 4.00
N GLN A 29 -4.53 7.78 3.80
CA GLN A 29 -3.40 7.98 2.89
C GLN A 29 -2.16 7.18 3.35
N ALA A 30 -1.82 7.23 4.63
CA ALA A 30 -0.72 6.45 5.18
C ALA A 30 -0.94 4.95 4.98
N SER A 31 -2.15 4.44 5.25
CA SER A 31 -2.49 3.02 5.04
C SER A 31 -2.36 2.58 3.59
N VAL A 32 -2.77 3.42 2.63
CA VAL A 32 -2.59 3.14 1.19
C VAL A 32 -1.11 3.09 0.83
N CYS A 33 -0.33 4.02 1.34
CA CYS A 33 1.10 4.10 1.04
C CYS A 33 1.89 2.95 1.67
N ASP A 34 1.58 2.59 2.90
CA ASP A 34 2.17 1.43 3.56
C ASP A 34 1.85 0.14 2.81
N ALA A 35 0.59 -0.07 2.43
CA ALA A 35 0.18 -1.24 1.66
C ALA A 35 0.83 -1.28 0.27
N ARG A 36 0.98 -0.13 -0.42
CA ARG A 36 1.72 -0.04 -1.68
C ARG A 36 3.17 -0.45 -1.51
N ASP A 37 3.82 0.00 -0.46
CA ASP A 37 5.23 -0.31 -0.19
C ASP A 37 5.41 -1.78 0.19
N ASP A 38 4.46 -2.38 0.92
CA ASP A 38 4.41 -3.82 1.19
C ASP A 38 4.27 -4.62 -0.11
N ILE A 39 3.36 -4.22 -1.00
CA ILE A 39 3.21 -4.83 -2.34
C ILE A 39 4.53 -4.73 -3.11
N LYS A 40 5.16 -3.56 -3.12
CA LYS A 40 6.45 -3.37 -3.78
C LYS A 40 7.51 -4.34 -3.27
N GLN A 41 7.60 -4.54 -1.97
CA GLN A 41 8.54 -5.50 -1.37
C GLN A 41 8.26 -6.93 -1.84
N GLN A 42 6.99 -7.35 -1.93
CA GLN A 42 6.64 -8.68 -2.45
C GLN A 42 7.00 -8.82 -3.92
N VAL A 43 6.74 -7.81 -4.74
CA VAL A 43 7.13 -7.78 -6.16
C VAL A 43 8.64 -7.86 -6.31
N ASP A 44 9.40 -7.09 -5.54
CA ASP A 44 10.87 -7.09 -5.58
C ASP A 44 11.43 -8.44 -5.11
N LYS A 45 10.81 -9.07 -4.10
CA LYS A 45 11.16 -10.43 -3.66
C LYS A 45 10.96 -11.43 -4.80
N LEU A 46 9.82 -11.39 -5.48
CA LEU A 46 9.53 -12.26 -6.62
C LEU A 46 10.53 -12.06 -7.77
N LYS A 47 10.87 -10.80 -8.08
CA LYS A 47 11.89 -10.47 -9.11
C LYS A 47 13.28 -11.00 -8.75
N GLY A 48 13.60 -11.06 -7.47
CA GLY A 48 14.89 -11.56 -6.97
C GLY A 48 15.01 -13.08 -7.00
N MET A 49 13.91 -13.82 -7.19
CA MET A 49 13.97 -15.28 -7.33
C MET A 49 14.54 -15.67 -8.69
N SER A 50 15.50 -16.61 -8.70
CA SER A 50 16.00 -17.17 -9.95
C SER A 50 15.10 -18.30 -10.45
N ALA A 51 15.08 -18.52 -11.76
CA ALA A 51 14.29 -19.60 -12.37
C ALA A 51 14.59 -21.00 -11.78
N SER A 52 15.79 -21.21 -11.24
CA SER A 52 16.19 -22.46 -10.59
C SER A 52 15.77 -22.58 -9.12
N SER A 53 15.30 -21.49 -8.49
CA SER A 53 14.92 -21.42 -7.08
C SER A 53 13.45 -21.07 -6.87
N PHE A 54 12.62 -21.10 -7.91
CA PHE A 54 11.19 -20.87 -7.75
C PHE A 54 10.56 -22.01 -6.96
N ASP A 55 10.12 -21.67 -5.76
CA ASP A 55 9.17 -22.49 -5.00
C ASP A 55 7.75 -21.98 -5.27
N THR A 56 6.89 -22.84 -5.80
CA THR A 56 5.50 -22.49 -6.12
C THR A 56 4.74 -21.98 -4.89
N GLY A 57 5.05 -22.54 -3.71
CA GLY A 57 4.46 -22.12 -2.45
C GLY A 57 4.88 -20.70 -2.05
N GLU A 58 6.16 -20.35 -2.24
CA GLU A 58 6.66 -19.00 -1.98
C GLU A 58 6.03 -17.97 -2.94
N VAL A 59 5.95 -18.31 -4.23
CA VAL A 59 5.31 -17.42 -5.22
C VAL A 59 3.84 -17.22 -4.91
N THR A 60 3.10 -18.30 -4.64
CA THR A 60 1.68 -18.23 -4.26
C THR A 60 1.50 -17.44 -2.95
N GLY A 61 2.38 -17.63 -1.98
CA GLY A 61 2.37 -16.90 -0.72
C GLY A 61 2.58 -15.39 -0.92
N ALA A 62 3.53 -15.00 -1.76
CA ALA A 62 3.78 -13.59 -2.09
C ALA A 62 2.59 -12.96 -2.83
N LEU A 63 1.99 -13.67 -3.80
CA LEU A 63 0.80 -13.20 -4.51
C LEU A 63 -0.40 -13.06 -3.57
N SER A 64 -0.58 -13.97 -2.62
CA SER A 64 -1.64 -13.87 -1.59
C SER A 64 -1.40 -12.70 -0.63
N ALA A 65 -0.16 -12.41 -0.28
CA ALA A 65 0.19 -11.22 0.51
C ALA A 65 -0.17 -9.93 -0.26
N ILE A 66 0.15 -9.87 -1.55
CA ILE A 66 -0.22 -8.75 -2.42
C ILE A 66 -1.76 -8.57 -2.47
N GLN A 67 -2.53 -9.64 -2.59
CA GLN A 67 -3.99 -9.54 -2.54
C GLN A 67 -4.50 -9.01 -1.19
N SER A 68 -3.87 -9.39 -0.08
CA SER A 68 -4.19 -8.87 1.24
C SER A 68 -3.92 -7.36 1.32
N ASP A 69 -2.80 -6.90 0.78
CA ASP A 69 -2.45 -5.48 0.80
C ASP A 69 -3.35 -4.65 -0.14
N LEU A 70 -3.76 -5.20 -1.29
CA LEU A 70 -4.79 -4.59 -2.13
C LEU A 70 -6.13 -4.45 -1.38
N SER A 71 -6.48 -5.41 -0.53
CA SER A 71 -7.67 -5.30 0.32
C SER A 71 -7.55 -4.16 1.34
N LYS A 72 -6.38 -3.97 1.95
CA LYS A 72 -6.12 -2.82 2.84
C LYS A 72 -6.28 -1.48 2.11
N ILE A 73 -5.81 -1.38 0.86
CA ILE A 73 -5.98 -0.20 0.00
C ILE A 73 -7.47 0.07 -0.24
N ARG A 74 -8.27 -0.96 -0.55
CA ARG A 74 -9.72 -0.83 -0.75
C ARG A 74 -10.44 -0.37 0.50
N ASP A 75 -10.05 -0.89 1.66
CA ASP A 75 -10.65 -0.52 2.93
C ASP A 75 -10.35 0.94 3.29
N ALA A 76 -9.11 1.39 3.07
CA ALA A 76 -8.69 2.75 3.37
C ALA A 76 -9.29 3.81 2.42
N ARG A 77 -9.64 3.44 1.18
CA ARG A 77 -10.08 4.41 0.16
C ARG A 77 -11.34 5.19 0.54
N GLY A 78 -12.20 4.61 1.38
CA GLY A 78 -13.46 5.24 1.80
C GLY A 78 -13.26 6.59 2.48
N ASP A 79 -12.14 6.76 3.17
CA ASP A 79 -11.78 7.96 3.93
C ASP A 79 -10.90 8.94 3.13
N LEU A 80 -10.56 8.61 1.88
CA LEU A 80 -9.80 9.48 0.99
C LEU A 80 -10.69 10.54 0.33
N ARG A 81 -10.07 11.66 -0.09
CA ARG A 81 -10.74 12.66 -0.95
C ARG A 81 -11.10 12.04 -2.30
N GLU A 82 -12.16 12.54 -2.91
CA GLU A 82 -12.72 12.01 -4.17
C GLU A 82 -11.65 11.85 -5.27
N ALA A 83 -10.87 12.91 -5.54
CA ALA A 83 -9.82 12.84 -6.56
C ALA A 83 -8.76 11.76 -6.29
N ARG A 84 -8.42 11.54 -5.01
CA ARG A 84 -7.48 10.50 -4.58
C ARG A 84 -8.11 9.12 -4.69
N ARG A 85 -9.39 9.02 -4.37
CA ARG A 85 -10.15 7.77 -4.45
C ARG A 85 -10.19 7.24 -5.87
N ASP A 86 -10.44 8.08 -6.85
CA ASP A 86 -10.50 7.70 -8.28
C ASP A 86 -9.14 7.20 -8.77
N GLU A 87 -8.06 7.84 -8.34
CA GLU A 87 -6.69 7.44 -8.66
C GLU A 87 -6.36 6.05 -8.08
N ILE A 88 -6.67 5.84 -6.80
CA ILE A 88 -6.47 4.57 -6.11
C ILE A 88 -7.35 3.47 -6.68
N ASP A 89 -8.61 3.73 -6.99
CA ASP A 89 -9.51 2.77 -7.63
C ASP A 89 -9.01 2.32 -9.00
N SER A 90 -8.45 3.24 -9.76
CA SER A 90 -7.86 2.91 -11.07
C SER A 90 -6.61 2.03 -10.92
N ALA A 91 -5.74 2.37 -9.96
CA ALA A 91 -4.54 1.60 -9.66
C ALA A 91 -4.88 0.19 -9.14
N ASP A 92 -5.81 0.09 -8.19
CA ASP A 92 -6.26 -1.18 -7.62
C ASP A 92 -6.87 -2.10 -8.68
N LYS A 93 -7.77 -1.60 -9.53
CA LYS A 93 -8.37 -2.39 -10.61
C LYS A 93 -7.36 -2.90 -11.61
N ALA A 94 -6.45 -2.04 -12.05
CA ALA A 94 -5.43 -2.41 -13.02
C ALA A 94 -4.51 -3.49 -12.44
N PHE A 95 -4.02 -3.30 -11.24
CA PHE A 95 -3.06 -4.22 -10.63
C PHE A 95 -3.70 -5.52 -10.12
N SER A 96 -4.94 -5.49 -9.61
CA SER A 96 -5.67 -6.70 -9.22
C SER A 96 -5.80 -7.68 -10.39
N GLY A 97 -6.09 -7.19 -11.59
CA GLY A 97 -6.15 -8.02 -12.80
C GLY A 97 -4.83 -8.71 -13.12
N GLU A 98 -3.72 -8.00 -12.92
CA GLU A 98 -2.37 -8.59 -13.12
C GLU A 98 -2.06 -9.65 -12.07
N VAL A 99 -2.44 -9.43 -10.81
CA VAL A 99 -2.25 -10.41 -9.73
C VAL A 99 -3.07 -11.67 -9.96
N ASP A 100 -4.33 -11.55 -10.36
CA ASP A 100 -5.20 -12.68 -10.66
C ASP A 100 -4.66 -13.49 -11.85
N THR A 101 -4.20 -12.79 -12.89
CA THR A 101 -3.57 -13.43 -14.06
C THR A 101 -2.30 -14.19 -13.65
N ALA A 102 -1.45 -13.59 -12.82
CA ALA A 102 -0.24 -14.24 -12.33
C ALA A 102 -0.56 -15.47 -11.49
N LEU A 103 -1.57 -15.41 -10.61
CA LEU A 103 -2.03 -16.55 -9.82
C LEU A 103 -2.50 -17.71 -10.70
N ASP A 104 -3.29 -17.43 -11.73
CA ASP A 104 -3.80 -18.46 -12.64
C ASP A 104 -2.68 -19.08 -13.46
N GLN A 105 -1.71 -18.28 -13.91
CA GLN A 105 -0.52 -18.78 -14.61
C GLN A 105 0.33 -19.68 -13.71
N VAL A 106 0.58 -19.28 -12.46
CA VAL A 106 1.32 -20.10 -11.49
C VAL A 106 0.60 -21.42 -11.23
N LYS A 107 -0.71 -21.38 -10.96
CA LYS A 107 -1.51 -22.59 -10.70
C LYS A 107 -1.53 -23.54 -11.90
N SER A 108 -1.68 -23.02 -13.11
CA SER A 108 -1.73 -23.82 -14.33
C SER A 108 -0.37 -24.39 -14.72
N SER A 109 0.73 -23.79 -14.29
CA SER A 109 2.09 -24.24 -14.59
C SER A 109 2.59 -25.34 -13.65
N VAL A 110 1.91 -25.59 -12.52
CA VAL A 110 2.32 -26.62 -11.56
C VAL A 110 2.40 -27.99 -12.23
N GLY A 111 3.57 -28.61 -12.18
CA GLY A 111 3.82 -29.92 -12.79
C GLY A 111 4.13 -29.89 -14.28
N SER A 112 4.17 -28.72 -14.93
CA SER A 112 4.62 -28.58 -16.31
C SER A 112 6.15 -28.41 -16.39
N GLY A 113 6.76 -28.89 -17.50
CA GLY A 113 8.20 -28.68 -17.74
C GLY A 113 8.59 -27.21 -17.93
N ASP A 114 7.63 -26.34 -18.23
CA ASP A 114 7.83 -24.92 -18.51
C ASP A 114 7.46 -24.01 -17.31
N ALA A 115 7.23 -24.58 -16.14
CA ALA A 115 6.78 -23.85 -14.94
C ALA A 115 7.69 -22.65 -14.63
N ALA A 116 9.01 -22.84 -14.63
CA ALA A 116 9.95 -21.76 -14.33
C ALA A 116 9.88 -20.61 -15.32
N ALA A 117 9.75 -20.88 -16.62
CA ALA A 117 9.60 -19.86 -17.65
C ALA A 117 8.27 -19.12 -17.53
N THR A 118 7.19 -19.83 -17.29
CA THR A 118 5.84 -19.25 -17.08
C THR A 118 5.81 -18.35 -15.85
N ILE A 119 6.36 -18.79 -14.72
CA ILE A 119 6.43 -18.01 -13.49
C ILE A 119 7.31 -16.78 -13.68
N THR A 120 8.46 -16.90 -14.35
CA THR A 120 9.33 -15.75 -14.65
C THR A 120 8.60 -14.69 -15.46
N ALA A 121 7.88 -15.10 -16.52
CA ALA A 121 7.09 -14.19 -17.33
C ALA A 121 5.97 -13.51 -16.52
N ALA A 122 5.24 -14.28 -15.70
CA ALA A 122 4.20 -13.76 -14.82
C ALA A 122 4.73 -12.72 -13.84
N VAL A 123 5.90 -12.97 -13.22
CA VAL A 123 6.54 -12.02 -12.29
C VAL A 123 6.99 -10.75 -13.00
N GLN A 124 7.54 -10.84 -14.22
CA GLN A 124 7.93 -9.66 -15.00
C GLN A 124 6.72 -8.81 -15.38
N GLN A 125 5.63 -9.45 -15.80
CA GLN A 125 4.37 -8.77 -16.10
C GLN A 125 3.80 -8.10 -14.85
N LEU A 126 3.77 -8.80 -13.73
CA LEU A 126 3.32 -8.27 -12.44
C LEU A 126 4.12 -7.05 -12.02
N ALA A 127 5.44 -7.09 -12.16
CA ALA A 127 6.31 -5.96 -11.82
C ALA A 127 6.03 -4.73 -12.70
N SER A 128 5.89 -4.93 -14.00
CA SER A 128 5.53 -3.85 -14.93
C SER A 128 4.13 -3.31 -14.64
N GLY A 129 3.18 -4.18 -14.34
CA GLY A 129 1.81 -3.80 -13.96
C GLY A 129 1.78 -2.98 -12.68
N PHE A 130 2.57 -3.34 -11.67
CA PHE A 130 2.69 -2.57 -10.44
C PHE A 130 3.24 -1.15 -10.71
N GLU A 131 4.34 -1.04 -11.46
CA GLU A 131 4.93 0.25 -11.79
C GLU A 131 3.95 1.14 -12.54
N GLN A 132 3.21 0.61 -13.51
CA GLN A 132 2.22 1.36 -14.28
C GLN A 132 1.00 1.76 -13.45
N ALA A 133 0.47 0.84 -12.65
CA ALA A 133 -0.73 1.07 -11.85
C ALA A 133 -0.50 2.13 -10.76
N PHE A 134 0.64 2.04 -10.08
CA PHE A 134 0.96 2.90 -8.93
C PHE A 134 1.86 4.10 -9.25
N ALA A 135 2.21 4.32 -10.53
CA ALA A 135 3.07 5.44 -10.95
C ALA A 135 2.53 6.82 -10.57
N ARG A 136 1.21 6.96 -10.44
CA ARG A 136 0.53 8.22 -10.11
C ARG A 136 0.16 8.34 -8.64
N VAL A 137 0.28 7.27 -7.89
CA VAL A 137 -0.05 7.26 -6.46
C VAL A 137 1.06 7.95 -5.70
N ASP A 138 0.79 9.18 -5.28
CA ASP A 138 1.75 9.99 -4.52
C ASP A 138 1.75 9.56 -3.05
N CYS A 139 2.92 9.15 -2.58
CA CYS A 139 3.19 8.73 -1.20
C CYS A 139 4.38 9.50 -0.60
N SER A 140 4.61 10.68 -1.10
CA SER A 140 5.64 11.58 -0.55
C SER A 140 5.11 12.48 0.58
#